data_c38c30f0e68bd75e8af3685f6afd7422
#
_entry.id   c38c30f0e68bd75e8af3685f6afd7422
#
_cell.length_a   1.000
_cell.length_b   1.000
_cell.length_c   1.000
_cell.angle_alpha   90.00
_cell.angle_beta   90.00
_cell.angle_gamma   90.00
#
_symmetry.space_group_name_H-M   'P 1'
#
loop_
_entity.id
_entity.type
_entity.pdbx_description
1 polymer ?
#
loop_
_entity_poly.entity_id
_entity_poly.type
_entity_poly.pdbx_seq_one_letter_code
_entity_poly.pdbx_strand_id
1 'polypeptide(L)'
;MAVPWWFHMREPAYSEAVRTDLKILVVEPDQAKASEILDALMEGGWSQVTVIASAADLEKTLAQQNPDIVLVNLANPDRDTLEHLGTVTNAHNRPVAMFVDHTDEVMTQAAISAGVSAYVVNGLQKDRIKPVLETAIARFKMIAKMHSELDAAKQALADRKTIDRAKGLLIAARNISEDEAYTLLRKTAMDQGRKVIDVATALVTAADLLQ
;
A
#
# COMPACT_ATOMS: atom_id res chain seq x y z
N MET A 1 -21.76 -19.09 -36.42
CA MET A 1 -20.42 -18.79 -35.88
C MET A 1 -20.62 -18.27 -34.47
N ALA A 2 -20.20 -19.02 -33.45
CA ALA A 2 -20.33 -18.63 -32.05
C ALA A 2 -19.20 -17.64 -31.72
N VAL A 3 -19.54 -16.48 -31.20
CA VAL A 3 -18.55 -15.49 -30.74
C VAL A 3 -17.88 -16.04 -29.48
N PRO A 4 -16.52 -16.03 -29.37
CA PRO A 4 -15.82 -16.60 -28.22
C PRO A 4 -16.20 -15.87 -26.94
N TRP A 5 -16.34 -16.61 -25.84
CA TRP A 5 -16.75 -16.12 -24.51
C TRP A 5 -15.88 -14.98 -23.95
N TRP A 6 -14.63 -14.84 -24.37
CA TRP A 6 -13.73 -13.74 -23.99
C TRP A 6 -14.11 -12.39 -24.63
N PHE A 7 -14.98 -12.36 -25.65
CA PHE A 7 -15.43 -11.12 -26.31
C PHE A 7 -16.43 -10.31 -25.44
N HIS A 8 -16.92 -10.88 -24.35
CA HIS A 8 -17.81 -10.22 -23.38
C HIS A 8 -17.12 -9.77 -22.10
N MET A 9 -15.79 -9.95 -21.98
CA MET A 9 -15.05 -9.21 -20.99
C MET A 9 -15.07 -7.74 -21.42
N ARG A 10 -15.99 -6.98 -20.82
CA ARG A 10 -15.89 -5.52 -20.82
C ARG A 10 -14.48 -5.20 -20.34
N GLU A 11 -13.70 -4.51 -21.17
CA GLU A 11 -12.48 -3.87 -20.74
C GLU A 11 -12.79 -3.17 -19.42
N PRO A 12 -12.06 -3.44 -18.33
CA PRO A 12 -12.15 -2.60 -17.17
C PRO A 12 -11.87 -1.20 -17.69
N ALA A 13 -12.76 -0.26 -17.41
CA ALA A 13 -12.61 1.13 -17.79
C ALA A 13 -11.27 1.64 -17.26
N TYR A 14 -10.23 1.59 -18.08
CA TYR A 14 -8.90 2.13 -17.82
C TYR A 14 -8.89 3.67 -17.90
N SER A 15 -10.06 4.27 -17.73
CA SER A 15 -10.27 5.71 -17.65
C SER A 15 -10.81 6.09 -16.28
N GLU A 16 -10.12 5.73 -15.20
CA GLU A 16 -10.09 6.67 -14.08
C GLU A 16 -9.21 7.82 -14.57
N ALA A 17 -9.82 8.93 -14.92
CA ALA A 17 -9.13 10.18 -15.22
C ALA A 17 -8.08 10.40 -14.14
N VAL A 18 -6.82 10.57 -14.54
CA VAL A 18 -5.71 10.82 -13.61
C VAL A 18 -6.16 11.94 -12.69
N ARG A 19 -6.21 11.66 -11.39
CA ARG A 19 -6.60 12.67 -10.41
C ARG A 19 -5.61 13.83 -10.48
N THR A 20 -6.06 14.95 -11.01
CA THR A 20 -5.24 16.17 -11.12
C THR A 20 -5.14 16.92 -9.79
N ASP A 21 -5.89 16.49 -8.76
CA ASP A 21 -5.91 17.04 -7.41
C ASP A 21 -4.83 16.46 -6.48
N LEU A 22 -3.93 15.60 -6.99
CA LEU A 22 -2.86 15.00 -6.19
C LEU A 22 -1.83 16.04 -5.73
N LYS A 23 -1.42 15.92 -4.47
CA LYS A 23 -0.28 16.65 -3.92
C LYS A 23 1.00 15.91 -4.25
N ILE A 24 1.85 16.52 -5.04
CA ILE A 24 3.12 15.95 -5.50
C ILE A 24 4.26 16.66 -4.77
N LEU A 25 5.12 15.89 -4.11
CA LEU A 25 6.38 16.39 -3.56
C LEU A 25 7.52 15.96 -4.48
N VAL A 26 8.31 16.91 -4.93
CA VAL A 26 9.49 16.70 -5.78
C VAL A 26 10.75 16.98 -4.98
N VAL A 27 11.70 16.07 -5.02
CA VAL A 27 13.07 16.24 -4.50
C VAL A 27 14.00 16.38 -5.69
N GLU A 28 14.49 17.61 -5.92
CA GLU A 28 15.42 17.94 -7.01
C GLU A 28 16.40 19.02 -6.55
N PRO A 29 17.70 18.68 -6.41
CA PRO A 29 18.71 19.64 -5.99
C PRO A 29 19.04 20.73 -7.01
N ASP A 30 18.90 20.43 -8.31
CA ASP A 30 19.20 21.37 -9.39
C ASP A 30 17.97 22.25 -9.69
N GLN A 31 18.13 23.56 -9.54
CA GLN A 31 17.06 24.54 -9.72
C GLN A 31 16.53 24.59 -11.16
N ALA A 32 17.39 24.37 -12.17
CA ALA A 32 16.97 24.38 -13.57
C ALA A 32 16.11 23.15 -13.87
N LYS A 33 16.56 21.95 -13.44
CA LYS A 33 15.78 20.71 -13.55
C LYS A 33 14.49 20.79 -12.75
N ALA A 34 14.50 21.38 -11.55
CA ALA A 34 13.31 21.60 -10.73
C ALA A 34 12.23 22.40 -11.48
N SER A 35 12.63 23.45 -12.20
CA SER A 35 11.70 24.23 -13.02
C SER A 35 11.13 23.42 -14.19
N GLU A 36 11.97 22.64 -14.88
CA GLU A 36 11.53 21.76 -15.98
C GLU A 36 10.54 20.69 -15.50
N ILE A 37 10.78 20.11 -14.31
CA ILE A 37 9.87 19.13 -13.70
C ILE A 37 8.54 19.78 -13.35
N LEU A 38 8.58 20.97 -12.74
CA LEU A 38 7.38 21.70 -12.37
C LEU A 38 6.53 22.02 -13.61
N ASP A 39 7.14 22.53 -14.67
CA ASP A 39 6.45 22.83 -15.92
C ASP A 39 5.81 21.57 -16.52
N ALA A 40 6.54 20.46 -16.55
CA ALA A 40 6.02 19.18 -17.07
C ALA A 40 4.85 18.65 -16.26
N LEU A 41 4.89 18.80 -14.92
CA LEU A 41 3.79 18.40 -14.05
C LEU A 41 2.56 19.31 -14.25
N MET A 42 2.77 20.61 -14.36
CA MET A 42 1.67 21.56 -14.62
C MET A 42 1.02 21.33 -15.99
N GLU A 43 1.80 21.09 -17.04
CA GLU A 43 1.29 20.68 -18.36
C GLU A 43 0.54 19.34 -18.32
N GLY A 44 0.97 18.44 -17.41
CA GLY A 44 0.29 17.17 -17.11
C GLY A 44 -1.06 17.32 -16.41
N GLY A 45 -1.39 18.54 -15.93
CA GLY A 45 -2.63 18.86 -15.22
C GLY A 45 -2.53 18.85 -13.70
N TRP A 46 -1.33 18.65 -13.10
CA TRP A 46 -1.14 18.70 -11.65
C TRP A 46 -0.75 20.10 -11.21
N SER A 47 -1.51 20.68 -10.30
CA SER A 47 -1.30 22.05 -9.80
C SER A 47 -0.76 22.11 -8.36
N GLN A 48 -0.87 21.02 -7.61
CA GLN A 48 -0.41 20.97 -6.21
C GLN A 48 0.97 20.30 -6.12
N VAL A 49 1.99 21.03 -6.58
CA VAL A 49 3.38 20.56 -6.62
C VAL A 49 4.22 21.38 -5.66
N THR A 50 4.94 20.69 -4.77
CA THR A 50 5.98 21.29 -3.93
C THR A 50 7.32 20.75 -4.34
N VAL A 51 8.32 21.61 -4.49
CA VAL A 51 9.69 21.23 -4.80
C VAL A 51 10.60 21.55 -3.62
N ILE A 52 11.44 20.59 -3.23
CA ILE A 52 12.53 20.77 -2.25
C ILE A 52 13.86 20.42 -2.88
N ALA A 53 14.88 21.20 -2.52
CA ALA A 53 16.23 21.02 -3.06
C ALA A 53 17.07 19.99 -2.30
N SER A 54 16.66 19.62 -1.08
CA SER A 54 17.45 18.74 -0.22
C SER A 54 16.61 17.63 0.39
N ALA A 55 17.18 16.42 0.42
CA ALA A 55 16.61 15.31 1.16
C ALA A 55 16.53 15.58 2.69
N ALA A 56 17.34 16.51 3.21
CA ALA A 56 17.29 16.92 4.62
C ALA A 56 15.95 17.60 5.00
N ASP A 57 15.29 18.26 4.04
CA ASP A 57 13.99 18.89 4.25
C ASP A 57 12.81 17.93 4.05
N LEU A 58 13.09 16.71 3.59
CA LEU A 58 12.08 15.75 3.18
C LEU A 58 11.15 15.35 4.32
N GLU A 59 11.69 14.93 5.46
CA GLU A 59 10.90 14.48 6.61
C GLU A 59 9.96 15.58 7.12
N LYS A 60 10.49 16.80 7.28
CA LYS A 60 9.71 17.95 7.71
C LYS A 60 8.59 18.27 6.73
N THR A 61 8.88 18.27 5.43
CA THR A 61 7.89 18.58 4.38
C THR A 61 6.83 17.50 4.29
N LEU A 62 7.20 16.22 4.41
CA LEU A 62 6.26 15.10 4.45
C LEU A 62 5.27 15.21 5.62
N ALA A 63 5.77 15.56 6.81
CA ALA A 63 4.93 15.75 7.98
C ALA A 63 3.96 16.94 7.84
N GLN A 64 4.38 18.02 7.19
CA GLN A 64 3.58 19.23 7.03
C GLN A 64 2.54 19.13 5.91
N GLN A 65 2.90 18.55 4.78
CA GLN A 65 2.08 18.59 3.57
C GLN A 65 1.33 17.30 3.28
N ASN A 66 1.80 16.17 3.82
CA ASN A 66 1.25 14.84 3.58
C ASN A 66 0.96 14.60 2.09
N PRO A 67 1.99 14.60 1.21
CA PRO A 67 1.80 14.44 -0.22
C PRO A 67 1.27 13.05 -0.58
N ASP A 68 0.52 12.98 -1.69
CA ASP A 68 -0.04 11.73 -2.22
C ASP A 68 1.01 10.90 -2.98
N ILE A 69 2.05 11.55 -3.52
CA ILE A 69 3.17 10.90 -4.23
C ILE A 69 4.45 11.71 -4.03
N VAL A 70 5.58 11.00 -3.97
CA VAL A 70 6.92 11.60 -3.96
C VAL A 70 7.65 11.27 -5.25
N LEU A 71 8.17 12.27 -5.92
CA LEU A 71 9.08 12.16 -7.05
C LEU A 71 10.48 12.53 -6.57
N VAL A 72 11.44 11.66 -6.77
CA VAL A 72 12.85 11.88 -6.38
C VAL A 72 13.71 11.83 -7.64
N ASN A 73 14.46 12.88 -7.93
CA ASN A 73 15.43 12.90 -9.00
C ASN A 73 16.85 13.02 -8.40
N LEU A 74 17.63 11.97 -8.53
CA LEU A 74 19.00 11.89 -8.01
C LEU A 74 19.91 11.29 -9.08
N ALA A 75 21.04 11.93 -9.34
CA ALA A 75 21.98 11.45 -10.37
C ALA A 75 22.52 10.05 -10.05
N ASN A 76 23.06 9.86 -8.84
CA ASN A 76 23.70 8.62 -8.39
C ASN A 76 23.41 8.38 -6.90
N PRO A 77 22.24 7.83 -6.53
CA PRO A 77 22.00 7.45 -5.14
C PRO A 77 22.88 6.25 -4.77
N ASP A 78 23.44 6.26 -3.58
CA ASP A 78 24.00 5.06 -2.97
C ASP A 78 22.92 4.23 -2.26
N ARG A 79 23.29 3.04 -1.80
CA ARG A 79 22.35 2.12 -1.13
C ARG A 79 21.77 2.75 0.13
N ASP A 80 22.58 3.41 0.93
CA ASP A 80 22.16 4.01 2.20
C ASP A 80 21.15 5.14 1.94
N THR A 81 21.36 5.92 0.89
CA THR A 81 20.40 6.94 0.42
C THR A 81 19.07 6.31 0.01
N LEU A 82 19.09 5.19 -0.72
CA LEU A 82 17.86 4.49 -1.14
C LEU A 82 17.08 3.93 0.06
N GLU A 83 17.77 3.28 1.01
CA GLU A 83 17.16 2.75 2.23
C GLU A 83 16.60 3.89 3.10
N HIS A 84 17.33 4.98 3.25
CA HIS A 84 16.87 6.16 3.99
C HIS A 84 15.64 6.79 3.33
N LEU A 85 15.67 7.02 2.03
CA LEU A 85 14.53 7.54 1.29
C LEU A 85 13.30 6.64 1.41
N GLY A 86 13.45 5.33 1.27
CA GLY A 86 12.37 4.36 1.45
C GLY A 86 11.73 4.46 2.83
N THR A 87 12.55 4.63 3.87
CA THR A 87 12.09 4.77 5.26
C THR A 87 11.40 6.12 5.49
N VAL A 88 12.05 7.23 5.12
CA VAL A 88 11.53 8.58 5.36
C VAL A 88 10.27 8.87 4.55
N THR A 89 10.24 8.45 3.29
CA THR A 89 9.05 8.63 2.45
C THR A 89 7.90 7.72 2.85
N ASN A 90 8.17 6.71 3.69
CA ASN A 90 7.21 5.66 4.01
C ASN A 90 6.64 5.02 2.73
N ALA A 91 7.56 4.55 1.87
CA ALA A 91 7.25 4.06 0.52
C ALA A 91 6.24 2.90 0.47
N HIS A 92 6.00 2.25 1.62
CA HIS A 92 4.94 1.25 1.75
C HIS A 92 3.54 1.87 1.90
N ASN A 93 3.45 3.15 2.28
CA ASN A 93 2.18 3.85 2.52
C ASN A 93 1.86 4.93 1.48
N ARG A 94 2.83 5.28 0.62
CA ARG A 94 2.63 6.22 -0.50
C ARG A 94 3.51 5.86 -1.69
N PRO A 95 3.08 6.12 -2.93
CA PRO A 95 3.91 5.86 -4.10
C PRO A 95 5.14 6.78 -4.13
N VAL A 96 6.27 6.19 -4.49
CA VAL A 96 7.53 6.88 -4.71
C VAL A 96 8.02 6.57 -6.12
N ALA A 97 8.21 7.60 -6.95
CA ALA A 97 8.83 7.49 -8.26
C ALA A 97 10.25 8.08 -8.18
N MET A 98 11.24 7.30 -8.58
CA MET A 98 12.63 7.71 -8.56
C MET A 98 13.22 7.72 -9.97
N PHE A 99 13.90 8.81 -10.31
CA PHE A 99 14.68 8.97 -11.53
C PHE A 99 16.15 9.04 -11.17
N VAL A 100 16.98 8.27 -11.89
CA VAL A 100 18.43 8.21 -11.70
C VAL A 100 19.14 8.28 -13.04
N ASP A 101 20.36 8.84 -13.07
CA ASP A 101 21.12 8.90 -14.31
C ASP A 101 21.73 7.53 -14.66
N HIS A 102 22.24 6.82 -13.64
CA HIS A 102 22.85 5.51 -13.79
C HIS A 102 22.36 4.54 -12.70
N THR A 103 22.46 3.26 -12.98
CA THR A 103 22.15 2.21 -12.02
C THR A 103 22.94 0.94 -12.32
N ASP A 104 23.04 0.07 -11.34
CA ASP A 104 23.46 -1.32 -11.48
C ASP A 104 22.41 -2.26 -10.89
N GLU A 105 22.66 -3.56 -10.92
CA GLU A 105 21.74 -4.58 -10.42
C GLU A 105 21.51 -4.45 -8.90
N VAL A 106 22.57 -4.10 -8.16
CA VAL A 106 22.52 -3.96 -6.69
C VAL A 106 21.64 -2.77 -6.30
N MET A 107 21.82 -1.63 -6.97
CA MET A 107 21.00 -0.43 -6.73
C MET A 107 19.53 -0.64 -7.13
N THR A 108 19.30 -1.31 -8.26
CA THR A 108 17.94 -1.66 -8.69
C THR A 108 17.24 -2.52 -7.64
N GLN A 109 17.92 -3.55 -7.12
CA GLN A 109 17.37 -4.42 -6.09
C GLN A 109 17.14 -3.67 -4.76
N ALA A 110 18.05 -2.77 -4.38
CA ALA A 110 17.90 -1.93 -3.20
C ALA A 110 16.68 -1.00 -3.30
N ALA A 111 16.47 -0.36 -4.45
CA ALA A 111 15.29 0.48 -4.69
C ALA A 111 13.97 -0.30 -4.60
N ILE A 112 13.93 -1.51 -5.17
CA ILE A 112 12.75 -2.39 -5.07
C ILE A 112 12.50 -2.77 -3.61
N SER A 113 13.54 -3.16 -2.87
CA SER A 113 13.44 -3.55 -1.46
C SER A 113 13.02 -2.39 -0.56
N ALA A 114 13.43 -1.16 -0.89
CA ALA A 114 12.99 0.06 -0.22
C ALA A 114 11.54 0.46 -0.53
N GLY A 115 10.83 -0.29 -1.41
CA GLY A 115 9.41 -0.06 -1.73
C GLY A 115 9.17 1.01 -2.79
N VAL A 116 10.20 1.40 -3.55
CA VAL A 116 10.04 2.37 -4.66
C VAL A 116 9.07 1.83 -5.69
N SER A 117 8.05 2.62 -6.01
CA SER A 117 6.94 2.19 -6.90
C SER A 117 7.31 2.26 -8.38
N ALA A 118 8.20 3.21 -8.77
CA ALA A 118 8.80 3.28 -10.09
C ALA A 118 10.26 3.72 -9.97
N TYR A 119 11.16 3.00 -10.64
CA TYR A 119 12.59 3.31 -10.70
C TYR A 119 13.00 3.43 -12.16
N VAL A 120 13.42 4.63 -12.56
CA VAL A 120 13.66 4.99 -13.96
C VAL A 120 15.10 5.42 -14.15
N VAL A 121 15.77 4.78 -15.09
CA VAL A 121 17.17 5.06 -15.46
C VAL A 121 17.21 6.00 -16.67
N ASN A 122 18.32 6.64 -16.88
CA ASN A 122 18.63 7.66 -17.89
C ASN A 122 18.02 9.04 -17.58
N GLY A 123 17.90 9.35 -16.29
CA GLY A 123 17.45 10.65 -15.82
C GLY A 123 15.99 10.98 -16.09
N LEU A 124 15.62 12.15 -15.66
CA LEU A 124 14.27 12.65 -15.83
C LEU A 124 14.12 13.29 -17.21
N GLN A 125 13.13 12.85 -17.97
CA GLN A 125 12.73 13.41 -19.25
C GLN A 125 11.29 13.89 -19.16
N LYS A 126 11.01 15.11 -19.64
CA LYS A 126 9.72 15.79 -19.50
C LYS A 126 8.52 14.94 -19.98
N ASP A 127 8.65 14.32 -21.13
CA ASP A 127 7.64 13.48 -21.75
C ASP A 127 7.38 12.17 -20.99
N ARG A 128 8.31 11.74 -20.14
CA ARG A 128 8.21 10.49 -19.36
C ARG A 128 7.63 10.69 -17.96
N ILE A 129 7.60 11.93 -17.44
CA ILE A 129 7.13 12.20 -16.06
C ILE A 129 5.71 11.70 -15.87
N LYS A 130 4.78 12.10 -16.74
CA LYS A 130 3.38 11.73 -16.63
C LYS A 130 3.16 10.21 -16.66
N PRO A 131 3.61 9.46 -17.68
CA PRO A 131 3.40 8.01 -17.72
C PRO A 131 4.09 7.27 -16.56
N VAL A 132 5.23 7.75 -16.07
CA VAL A 132 5.90 7.15 -14.91
C VAL A 132 5.10 7.35 -13.64
N LEU A 133 4.59 8.57 -13.38
CA LEU A 133 3.76 8.84 -12.21
C LEU A 133 2.46 8.01 -12.23
N GLU A 134 1.78 7.95 -13.37
CA GLU A 134 0.58 7.13 -13.55
C GLU A 134 0.86 5.65 -13.25
N THR A 135 1.97 5.12 -13.77
CA THR A 135 2.39 3.74 -13.53
C THR A 135 2.74 3.50 -12.06
N ALA A 136 3.47 4.44 -11.43
CA ALA A 136 3.83 4.35 -10.01
C ALA A 136 2.59 4.30 -9.12
N ILE A 137 1.62 5.17 -9.37
CA ILE A 137 0.35 5.23 -8.63
C ILE A 137 -0.46 3.94 -8.83
N ALA A 138 -0.60 3.48 -10.08
CA ALA A 138 -1.35 2.27 -10.39
C ALA A 138 -0.72 1.03 -9.73
N ARG A 139 0.60 0.89 -9.81
CA ARG A 139 1.35 -0.21 -9.18
C ARG A 139 1.23 -0.17 -7.66
N PHE A 140 1.37 1.01 -7.05
CA PHE A 140 1.20 1.17 -5.61
C PHE A 140 -0.20 0.74 -5.15
N LYS A 141 -1.26 1.23 -5.81
CA LYS A 141 -2.65 0.84 -5.50
C LYS A 141 -2.86 -0.67 -5.60
N MET A 142 -2.30 -1.31 -6.63
CA MET A 142 -2.40 -2.75 -6.83
C MET A 142 -1.72 -3.52 -5.68
N ILE A 143 -0.50 -3.13 -5.30
CA ILE A 143 0.24 -3.78 -4.22
C ILE A 143 -0.47 -3.57 -2.87
N ALA A 144 -0.94 -2.34 -2.58
CA ALA A 144 -1.69 -2.04 -1.37
C ALA A 144 -2.98 -2.87 -1.26
N LYS A 145 -3.69 -3.04 -2.38
CA LYS A 145 -4.87 -3.91 -2.44
C LYS A 145 -4.51 -5.37 -2.13
N MET A 146 -3.45 -5.89 -2.75
CA MET A 146 -3.00 -7.27 -2.51
C MET A 146 -2.61 -7.50 -1.05
N HIS A 147 -1.91 -6.54 -0.41
CA HIS A 147 -1.57 -6.62 1.01
C HIS A 147 -2.83 -6.63 1.88
N SER A 148 -3.79 -5.74 1.61
CA SER A 148 -5.06 -5.69 2.34
C SER A 148 -5.86 -6.99 2.23
N GLU A 149 -5.93 -7.58 1.03
CA GLU A 149 -6.60 -8.88 0.81
C GLU A 149 -5.88 -10.03 1.54
N LEU A 150 -4.55 -10.02 1.53
CA LEU A 150 -3.75 -11.02 2.25
C LEU A 150 -3.96 -10.91 3.77
N ASP A 151 -3.95 -9.70 4.31
CA ASP A 151 -4.14 -9.48 5.74
C ASP A 151 -5.57 -9.84 6.17
N ALA A 152 -6.58 -9.52 5.36
CA ALA A 152 -7.95 -9.95 5.59
C ALA A 152 -8.09 -11.48 5.58
N ALA A 153 -7.42 -12.17 4.64
CA ALA A 153 -7.43 -13.63 4.58
C ALA A 153 -6.73 -14.27 5.79
N LYS A 154 -5.57 -13.72 6.21
CA LYS A 154 -4.86 -14.16 7.42
C LYS A 154 -5.71 -13.99 8.67
N GLN A 155 -6.39 -12.83 8.80
CA GLN A 155 -7.26 -12.56 9.93
C GLN A 155 -8.45 -13.52 9.96
N ALA A 156 -9.11 -13.76 8.83
CA ALA A 156 -10.21 -14.70 8.73
C ALA A 156 -9.81 -16.14 9.14
N LEU A 157 -8.60 -16.56 8.76
CA LEU A 157 -8.06 -17.86 9.19
C LEU A 157 -7.77 -17.91 10.69
N ALA A 158 -7.22 -16.84 11.26
CA ALA A 158 -6.98 -16.74 12.71
C ALA A 158 -8.30 -16.76 13.49
N ASP A 159 -9.28 -15.99 13.04
CA ASP A 159 -10.62 -15.94 13.63
C ASP A 159 -11.28 -17.33 13.62
N ARG A 160 -11.21 -18.04 12.49
CA ARG A 160 -11.74 -19.41 12.37
C ARG A 160 -11.10 -20.35 13.39
N LYS A 161 -9.75 -20.33 13.51
CA LYS A 161 -9.05 -21.17 14.50
C LYS A 161 -9.49 -20.86 15.95
N THR A 162 -9.69 -19.58 16.26
CA THR A 162 -10.15 -19.16 17.60
C THR A 162 -11.60 -19.63 17.86
N ILE A 163 -12.50 -19.51 16.87
CA ILE A 163 -13.87 -19.99 16.98
C ILE A 163 -13.91 -21.52 17.12
N ASP A 164 -13.09 -22.25 16.34
CA ASP A 164 -13.02 -23.73 16.44
C ASP A 164 -12.49 -24.18 17.81
N ARG A 165 -11.51 -23.47 18.37
CA ARG A 165 -11.01 -23.73 19.73
C ARG A 165 -12.10 -23.47 20.79
N ALA A 166 -12.84 -22.34 20.65
CA ALA A 166 -13.94 -22.01 21.55
C ALA A 166 -15.08 -23.06 21.48
N LYS A 167 -15.42 -23.56 20.28
CA LYS A 167 -16.38 -24.70 20.12
C LYS A 167 -15.86 -25.93 20.87
N GLY A 168 -14.59 -26.29 20.68
CA GLY A 168 -13.97 -27.43 21.37
C GLY A 168 -14.08 -27.33 22.89
N LEU A 169 -13.86 -26.16 23.48
CA LEU A 169 -14.04 -25.92 24.91
C LEU A 169 -15.50 -26.10 25.36
N LEU A 170 -16.43 -25.60 24.58
CA LEU A 170 -17.88 -25.76 24.90
C LEU A 170 -18.34 -27.22 24.78
N ILE A 171 -17.89 -27.93 23.76
CA ILE A 171 -18.17 -29.36 23.57
C ILE A 171 -17.65 -30.14 24.79
N ALA A 172 -16.40 -29.92 25.20
CA ALA A 172 -15.80 -30.59 26.34
C ALA A 172 -16.51 -30.26 27.68
N ALA A 173 -16.85 -28.98 27.89
CA ALA A 173 -17.44 -28.52 29.15
C ALA A 173 -18.93 -28.88 29.31
N ARG A 174 -19.70 -28.97 28.21
CA ARG A 174 -21.17 -29.14 28.26
C ARG A 174 -21.66 -30.41 27.61
N ASN A 175 -20.81 -31.21 27.01
CA ASN A 175 -21.12 -32.42 26.28
C ASN A 175 -22.20 -32.22 25.20
N ILE A 176 -22.06 -31.16 24.42
CA ILE A 176 -22.94 -30.74 23.32
C ILE A 176 -22.30 -30.99 21.96
N SER A 177 -23.08 -30.98 20.89
CA SER A 177 -22.57 -31.11 19.52
C SER A 177 -21.84 -29.83 19.04
N GLU A 178 -21.12 -29.94 17.94
CA GLU A 178 -20.44 -28.81 17.32
C GLU A 178 -21.42 -27.71 16.88
N ASP A 179 -22.54 -28.10 16.30
CA ASP A 179 -23.60 -27.18 15.85
C ASP A 179 -24.24 -26.43 17.02
N GLU A 180 -24.47 -27.13 18.13
CA GLU A 180 -24.98 -26.51 19.35
C GLU A 180 -23.96 -25.57 19.98
N ALA A 181 -22.71 -25.92 19.99
CA ALA A 181 -21.61 -25.05 20.46
C ALA A 181 -21.51 -23.76 19.65
N TYR A 182 -21.57 -23.86 18.32
CA TYR A 182 -21.57 -22.68 17.45
C TYR A 182 -22.82 -21.83 17.63
N THR A 183 -24.01 -22.48 17.74
CA THR A 183 -25.27 -21.78 18.00
C THR A 183 -25.22 -21.01 19.32
N LEU A 184 -24.62 -21.59 20.35
CA LEU A 184 -24.44 -20.93 21.65
C LEU A 184 -23.53 -19.71 21.56
N LEU A 185 -22.39 -19.82 20.88
CA LEU A 185 -21.49 -18.68 20.64
C LEU A 185 -22.21 -17.56 19.89
N ARG A 186 -22.95 -17.91 18.83
CA ARG A 186 -23.70 -16.94 18.01
C ARG A 186 -24.79 -16.25 18.83
N LYS A 187 -25.57 -17.00 19.59
CA LYS A 187 -26.63 -16.44 20.44
C LYS A 187 -26.03 -15.47 21.46
N THR A 188 -24.99 -15.88 22.17
CA THR A 188 -24.29 -15.01 23.15
C THR A 188 -23.76 -13.73 22.49
N ALA A 189 -23.19 -13.83 21.29
CA ALA A 189 -22.72 -12.67 20.54
C ALA A 189 -23.87 -11.71 20.20
N MET A 190 -25.01 -12.24 19.74
CA MET A 190 -26.20 -11.44 19.45
C MET A 190 -26.78 -10.77 20.72
N ASP A 191 -26.92 -11.51 21.83
CA ASP A 191 -27.43 -10.99 23.08
C ASP A 191 -26.54 -9.87 23.66
N GLN A 192 -25.25 -9.91 23.40
CA GLN A 192 -24.26 -8.90 23.85
C GLN A 192 -23.98 -7.79 22.82
N GLY A 193 -24.53 -7.85 21.60
CA GLY A 193 -24.24 -6.92 20.52
C GLY A 193 -22.76 -6.96 20.06
N ARG A 194 -22.10 -8.13 20.16
CA ARG A 194 -20.69 -8.35 19.83
C ARG A 194 -20.53 -9.27 18.61
N LYS A 195 -19.34 -9.32 18.04
CA LYS A 195 -19.01 -10.31 17.00
C LYS A 195 -18.80 -11.69 17.66
N VAL A 196 -19.06 -12.76 16.90
CA VAL A 196 -18.83 -14.13 17.36
C VAL A 196 -17.37 -14.37 17.75
N ILE A 197 -16.43 -13.78 17.00
CA ILE A 197 -15.00 -13.86 17.30
C ILE A 197 -14.65 -13.24 18.66
N ASP A 198 -15.28 -12.13 19.04
CA ASP A 198 -14.99 -11.48 20.33
C ASP A 198 -15.42 -12.36 21.51
N VAL A 199 -16.57 -13.03 21.38
CA VAL A 199 -17.07 -13.97 22.39
C VAL A 199 -16.19 -15.22 22.44
N ALA A 200 -15.77 -15.75 21.28
CA ALA A 200 -14.87 -16.88 21.19
C ALA A 200 -13.52 -16.57 21.83
N THR A 201 -12.95 -15.41 21.54
CA THR A 201 -11.67 -14.94 22.12
C THR A 201 -11.78 -14.83 23.66
N ALA A 202 -12.85 -14.20 24.15
CA ALA A 202 -13.06 -14.09 25.61
C ALA A 202 -13.15 -15.46 26.30
N LEU A 203 -13.84 -16.41 25.68
CA LEU A 203 -13.95 -17.78 26.21
C LEU A 203 -12.60 -18.50 26.23
N VAL A 204 -11.85 -18.42 25.13
CA VAL A 204 -10.51 -19.02 25.03
C VAL A 204 -9.57 -18.41 26.08
N THR A 205 -9.54 -17.07 26.18
CA THR A 205 -8.71 -16.38 27.17
C THR A 205 -9.06 -16.79 28.60
N ALA A 206 -10.35 -16.88 28.92
CA ALA A 206 -10.79 -17.33 30.25
C ALA A 206 -10.37 -18.77 30.54
N ALA A 207 -10.48 -19.68 29.55
CA ALA A 207 -10.07 -21.07 29.71
C ALA A 207 -8.57 -21.21 29.91
N ASP A 208 -7.75 -20.40 29.21
CA ASP A 208 -6.28 -20.40 29.35
C ASP A 208 -5.82 -19.90 30.73
N LEU A 209 -6.59 -19.05 31.40
CA LEU A 209 -6.32 -18.57 32.75
C LEU A 209 -6.68 -19.59 33.85
N LEU A 210 -7.47 -20.62 33.51
CA LEU A 210 -7.94 -21.64 34.47
C LEU A 210 -7.13 -22.97 34.38
N GLN A 211 -6.21 -23.07 33.43
CA GLN A 211 -5.29 -24.19 33.27
C GLN A 211 -3.94 -23.90 33.95
#